data_5ee01a81fe127db529dde83a76534d9c
#
_entry.id   5ee01a81fe127db529dde83a76534d9c
#
_cell.length_a   1.000
_cell.length_b   1.000
_cell.length_c   1.000
_cell.angle_alpha   90.00
_cell.angle_beta   90.00
_cell.angle_gamma   90.00
#
_symmetry.space_group_name_H-M   'P 1'
#
loop_
_entity.id
_entity.type
_entity.pdbx_description
1 polymer ?
#
loop_
_entity_poly.entity_id
_entity_poly.type
_entity_poly.pdbx_seq_one_letter_code
_entity_poly.pdbx_strand_id
1 'polypeptide(L)'
;MNLQKLKSIKSSLLVLLYSTLAASSAEVPLAGQPLPEENVKKTVPSYPPEQKFLIPQNHQYHQTLTMKLFMSESKFDGKYKHKDNGKSEVFMNCEQALELIRRMDQLTLGIPKIVYLVGWQYNGHDSKYPAWFEGNPGLKRPQDANALDSLKWLMKEAEAYHTAVSLHINMFDAYEDSPLWDEYVKKDIIAKNADGSLRPCEWGYPISYAREWETGCCQKRIDALCELLPIQHAGTIHIDAFHTWPPVPTLAPDGKTYVEKDKGVISPYLKFTVADETEAQRNIFRYWAKKGVDVTSESVDFLRETAFEGYQPMAWWFNRGGARYYMKWPASFYCGGRDDSDWGMLFGSSMHGEDVVKKQPGSLAGFKEQFCLKTAVWYYLNRLQRLYLLNGKEYQSVQFSDNVRTYLSKDDQYRVTQGGVTLVENTDVLIPALWMGPGSMLAYSKKGYQNKSWTLPANWKDVKEVKLSRISTEGKSTPEMRELSDGKIDLTLAKDEMILIENKK
;
A
#
# COMPACT_ATOMS: atom_id res chain seq x y z
N MET A 1 52.52 10.54 3.47
CA MET A 1 53.27 11.61 4.20
C MET A 1 52.34 12.81 4.29
N ASN A 2 51.80 12.98 5.44
CA ASN A 2 51.50 14.20 6.20
C ASN A 2 50.66 15.29 5.53
N LEU A 3 49.44 15.48 6.02
CA LEU A 3 49.03 16.13 7.28
C LEU A 3 49.04 17.65 7.28
N GLN A 4 47.86 18.21 7.46
CA GLN A 4 47.55 19.32 8.38
C GLN A 4 48.05 20.72 8.12
N LYS A 5 47.13 21.67 8.16
CA LYS A 5 46.94 22.75 9.17
C LYS A 5 45.99 23.80 8.60
N LEU A 6 44.86 24.09 9.14
CA LEU A 6 44.50 24.79 10.38
C LEU A 6 44.66 26.31 10.33
N LYS A 7 43.52 26.95 10.55
CA LYS A 7 43.20 28.18 11.30
C LYS A 7 43.63 29.53 10.75
N SER A 8 42.71 30.45 10.64
CA SER A 8 42.53 31.45 11.70
C SER A 8 41.39 32.47 11.41
N ILE A 9 40.71 32.76 12.42
CA ILE A 9 39.71 33.74 12.78
C ILE A 9 40.14 35.17 12.48
N LYS A 10 39.23 36.01 11.97
CA LYS A 10 39.17 37.42 12.40
C LYS A 10 37.73 37.92 12.46
N SER A 11 37.33 38.30 13.63
CA SER A 11 36.15 39.05 14.00
C SER A 11 36.11 40.42 13.34
N SER A 12 34.97 40.82 12.86
CA SER A 12 34.64 42.24 12.71
C SER A 12 33.17 42.42 13.08
N LEU A 13 32.95 43.14 14.17
CA LEU A 13 31.69 43.66 14.62
C LEU A 13 31.06 44.50 13.53
N LEU A 14 29.85 44.18 13.13
CA LEU A 14 28.98 45.14 12.47
C LEU A 14 27.61 45.12 13.20
N VAL A 15 27.32 46.24 13.78
CA VAL A 15 26.04 46.54 14.43
C VAL A 15 24.94 46.46 13.38
N LEU A 16 24.06 45.51 13.51
CA LEU A 16 22.83 45.41 12.69
C LEU A 16 21.66 45.91 13.50
N LEU A 17 21.05 46.96 12.97
CA LEU A 17 19.75 47.42 13.34
C LEU A 17 18.74 46.23 13.26
N TYR A 18 18.10 45.93 14.37
CA TYR A 18 16.94 45.10 14.43
C TYR A 18 15.78 45.87 13.78
N SER A 19 15.54 45.59 12.51
CA SER A 19 14.21 45.74 11.94
C SER A 19 13.44 44.51 12.29
N THR A 20 12.53 44.57 13.24
CA THR A 20 11.51 43.57 13.50
C THR A 20 10.61 43.47 12.28
N LEU A 21 10.96 42.65 11.33
CA LEU A 21 9.99 42.04 10.44
C LEU A 21 9.25 41.01 11.31
N ALA A 22 8.09 41.38 11.78
CA ALA A 22 7.08 40.45 12.23
C ALA A 22 6.79 39.51 11.03
N ALA A 23 7.37 38.29 11.07
CA ALA A 23 6.89 37.21 10.25
C ALA A 23 5.43 37.00 10.70
N SER A 24 4.47 37.51 9.90
CA SER A 24 3.09 37.11 10.06
C SER A 24 3.05 35.62 9.85
N SER A 25 2.99 34.87 10.94
CA SER A 25 2.53 33.50 10.90
C SER A 25 1.19 33.55 10.20
N ALA A 26 1.11 33.04 8.97
CA ALA A 26 -0.16 32.93 8.28
C ALA A 26 -1.05 32.07 9.19
N GLU A 27 -1.99 32.70 9.88
CA GLU A 27 -2.94 32.00 10.72
C GLU A 27 -3.63 30.97 9.86
N VAL A 28 -3.62 29.72 10.30
CA VAL A 28 -4.40 28.64 9.66
C VAL A 28 -5.85 29.09 9.66
N PRO A 29 -6.51 29.27 8.50
CA PRO A 29 -7.89 29.74 8.46
C PRO A 29 -8.76 28.85 9.32
N LEU A 30 -9.46 29.43 10.29
CA LEU A 30 -10.41 28.70 11.13
C LEU A 30 -11.50 28.08 10.28
N ALA A 31 -12.06 26.95 10.73
CA ALA A 31 -13.18 26.31 10.05
C ALA A 31 -14.29 27.34 9.75
N GLY A 32 -14.67 27.45 8.47
CA GLY A 32 -15.70 28.40 8.02
C GLY A 32 -15.20 29.77 7.53
N GLN A 33 -13.91 30.11 7.68
CA GLN A 33 -13.37 31.32 7.07
C GLN A 33 -13.09 31.12 5.58
N PRO A 34 -13.43 32.10 4.71
CA PRO A 34 -13.04 32.04 3.29
C PRO A 34 -11.51 32.03 3.19
N LEU A 35 -10.98 31.17 2.34
CA LEU A 35 -9.55 31.16 2.04
C LEU A 35 -9.18 32.49 1.35
N PRO A 36 -8.00 33.05 1.61
CA PRO A 36 -7.51 34.22 0.87
C PRO A 36 -7.50 33.87 -0.63
N GLU A 37 -8.26 34.63 -1.43
CA GLU A 37 -8.37 34.36 -2.88
C GLU A 37 -7.11 34.73 -3.67
N GLU A 38 -6.18 35.46 -3.08
CA GLU A 38 -4.99 35.93 -3.76
C GLU A 38 -3.95 34.82 -3.92
N ASN A 39 -3.67 34.48 -5.17
CA ASN A 39 -2.64 33.55 -5.62
C ASN A 39 -2.95 32.03 -5.47
N VAL A 40 -4.21 31.64 -5.45
CA VAL A 40 -4.60 30.22 -5.40
C VAL A 40 -5.06 29.74 -6.78
N LYS A 41 -4.33 28.81 -7.38
CA LYS A 41 -4.75 28.18 -8.63
C LYS A 41 -5.82 27.13 -8.31
N LYS A 42 -7.04 27.37 -8.79
CA LYS A 42 -8.12 26.38 -8.75
C LYS A 42 -7.96 25.43 -9.94
N THR A 43 -7.79 24.15 -9.69
CA THR A 43 -7.79 23.13 -10.73
C THR A 43 -8.93 22.16 -10.48
N VAL A 44 -9.66 21.82 -11.55
CA VAL A 44 -10.58 20.69 -11.53
C VAL A 44 -9.74 19.47 -11.81
N PRO A 45 -9.88 18.36 -11.05
CA PRO A 45 -9.20 17.12 -11.40
C PRO A 45 -9.49 16.75 -12.85
N SER A 46 -8.45 16.47 -13.62
CA SER A 46 -8.56 16.15 -15.06
C SER A 46 -8.98 14.70 -15.34
N TYR A 47 -9.32 13.95 -14.31
CA TYR A 47 -9.80 12.57 -14.43
C TYR A 47 -11.33 12.52 -14.34
N PRO A 48 -11.97 11.56 -15.00
CA PRO A 48 -13.42 11.35 -14.87
C PRO A 48 -13.77 11.11 -13.39
N PRO A 49 -14.94 11.58 -12.91
CA PRO A 49 -15.40 11.33 -11.55
C PRO A 49 -15.43 9.84 -11.17
N GLU A 50 -15.63 9.00 -12.17
CA GLU A 50 -15.61 7.54 -12.06
C GLU A 50 -14.62 7.00 -13.08
N GLN A 51 -13.50 6.49 -12.62
CA GLN A 51 -12.62 5.72 -13.47
C GLN A 51 -13.29 4.38 -13.75
N LYS A 52 -13.57 4.12 -15.02
CA LYS A 52 -14.08 2.82 -15.44
C LYS A 52 -12.94 1.83 -15.50
N PHE A 53 -13.03 0.78 -14.71
CA PHE A 53 -12.17 -0.37 -14.89
C PHE A 53 -12.51 -1.08 -16.20
N LEU A 54 -11.49 -1.54 -16.92
CA LEU A 54 -11.66 -2.34 -18.14
C LEU A 54 -12.07 -3.77 -17.83
N ILE A 55 -11.83 -4.21 -16.60
CA ILE A 55 -12.25 -5.49 -16.03
C ILE A 55 -12.99 -5.24 -14.72
N PRO A 56 -14.05 -6.01 -14.41
CA PRO A 56 -14.71 -5.93 -13.10
C PRO A 56 -13.76 -6.21 -11.95
N GLN A 57 -14.00 -5.57 -10.80
CA GLN A 57 -13.21 -5.76 -9.58
C GLN A 57 -14.05 -6.47 -8.52
N ASN A 58 -13.45 -7.42 -7.80
CA ASN A 58 -14.12 -8.19 -6.73
C ASN A 58 -14.15 -7.43 -5.41
N HIS A 59 -13.15 -6.57 -5.18
CA HIS A 59 -13.01 -5.81 -3.94
C HIS A 59 -13.13 -4.31 -4.16
N GLN A 60 -13.64 -3.61 -3.16
CA GLN A 60 -13.64 -2.15 -3.14
C GLN A 60 -12.31 -1.64 -2.57
N TYR A 61 -11.25 -1.67 -3.36
CA TYR A 61 -9.88 -1.34 -2.90
C TYR A 61 -9.76 0.06 -2.28
N HIS A 62 -10.57 1.02 -2.71
CA HIS A 62 -10.63 2.36 -2.13
C HIS A 62 -11.26 2.40 -0.73
N GLN A 63 -11.84 1.31 -0.28
CA GLN A 63 -12.49 1.10 1.02
C GLN A 63 -11.94 -0.14 1.75
N THR A 64 -10.77 -0.64 1.34
CA THR A 64 -10.16 -1.85 1.87
C THR A 64 -8.72 -1.59 2.30
N LEU A 65 -8.36 -1.97 3.51
CA LEU A 65 -6.98 -1.94 3.97
C LEU A 65 -6.21 -3.12 3.36
N THR A 66 -5.28 -2.82 2.45
CA THR A 66 -4.44 -3.84 1.81
C THR A 66 -3.04 -3.86 2.41
N MET A 67 -2.50 -5.04 2.64
CA MET A 67 -1.20 -5.25 3.29
C MET A 67 -0.46 -6.43 2.69
N LYS A 68 0.86 -6.41 2.81
CA LYS A 68 1.72 -7.58 2.64
C LYS A 68 2.14 -8.10 4.01
N LEU A 69 2.12 -9.40 4.18
CA LEU A 69 2.59 -10.08 5.39
C LEU A 69 3.77 -10.98 5.04
N PHE A 70 4.95 -10.63 5.55
CA PHE A 70 6.18 -11.34 5.24
C PHE A 70 6.28 -12.60 6.09
N MET A 71 6.06 -13.76 5.47
CA MET A 71 6.05 -15.06 6.15
C MET A 71 7.45 -15.66 6.26
N SER A 72 8.19 -15.63 5.18
CA SER A 72 9.56 -16.16 5.13
C SER A 72 10.37 -15.58 3.98
N GLU A 73 11.69 -15.72 4.08
CA GLU A 73 12.65 -15.27 3.07
C GLU A 73 13.64 -16.39 2.76
N SER A 74 13.88 -16.59 1.47
CA SER A 74 14.96 -17.50 1.02
C SER A 74 16.33 -16.83 1.20
N LYS A 75 17.39 -17.63 1.29
CA LYS A 75 18.76 -17.15 1.42
C LYS A 75 19.55 -17.44 0.16
N PHE A 76 20.42 -16.52 -0.18
CA PHE A 76 21.28 -16.58 -1.35
C PHE A 76 22.74 -16.47 -0.93
N ASP A 77 23.62 -17.16 -1.68
CA ASP A 77 25.05 -16.99 -1.53
C ASP A 77 25.53 -15.91 -2.51
N GLY A 78 26.12 -14.85 -1.98
CA GLY A 78 26.64 -13.76 -2.79
C GLY A 78 25.64 -12.64 -3.07
N LYS A 79 26.00 -11.77 -4.03
CA LYS A 79 25.25 -10.54 -4.35
C LYS A 79 24.05 -10.82 -5.25
N TYR A 80 24.19 -11.74 -6.19
CA TYR A 80 23.20 -11.98 -7.24
C TYR A 80 22.30 -13.15 -6.88
N LYS A 81 21.01 -12.96 -7.05
CA LYS A 81 19.99 -13.93 -6.68
C LYS A 81 19.60 -14.78 -7.90
N HIS A 82 20.48 -15.66 -8.34
CA HIS A 82 20.21 -16.55 -9.47
C HIS A 82 19.78 -17.95 -9.06
N LYS A 83 20.10 -18.34 -7.84
CA LYS A 83 19.77 -19.62 -7.22
C LYS A 83 19.80 -19.46 -5.71
N ASP A 84 18.78 -19.94 -5.02
CA ASP A 84 18.80 -19.94 -3.56
C ASP A 84 19.75 -21.04 -3.01
N ASN A 85 20.13 -20.91 -1.75
CA ASN A 85 21.03 -21.88 -1.12
C ASN A 85 20.32 -22.99 -0.32
N GLY A 86 19.02 -23.17 -0.55
CA GLY A 86 18.19 -24.16 0.13
C GLY A 86 17.80 -23.81 1.56
N LYS A 87 18.18 -22.63 2.07
CA LYS A 87 17.84 -22.19 3.42
C LYS A 87 16.65 -21.22 3.39
N SER A 88 15.83 -21.34 4.42
CA SER A 88 14.67 -20.47 4.66
C SER A 88 14.82 -19.79 6.01
N GLU A 89 14.49 -18.49 6.06
CA GLU A 89 14.27 -17.79 7.30
C GLU A 89 12.77 -17.56 7.46
N VAL A 90 12.15 -18.23 8.41
CA VAL A 90 10.72 -18.11 8.70
C VAL A 90 10.50 -17.07 9.79
N PHE A 91 9.73 -16.03 9.48
CA PHE A 91 9.38 -14.96 10.44
C PHE A 91 8.12 -15.30 11.22
N MET A 92 7.18 -16.02 10.59
CA MET A 92 5.96 -16.50 11.22
C MET A 92 5.37 -17.68 10.45
N ASN A 93 4.74 -18.58 11.17
CA ASN A 93 3.93 -19.65 10.60
C ASN A 93 2.47 -19.22 10.41
N CYS A 94 1.62 -20.12 9.87
CA CYS A 94 0.23 -19.80 9.60
C CYS A 94 -0.59 -19.51 10.87
N GLU A 95 -0.30 -20.14 12.02
CA GLU A 95 -1.01 -19.84 13.29
C GLU A 95 -0.65 -18.45 13.81
N GLN A 96 0.62 -18.08 13.76
CA GLN A 96 1.09 -16.76 14.16
C GLN A 96 0.54 -15.67 13.23
N ALA A 97 0.42 -15.97 11.94
CA ALA A 97 -0.18 -15.05 10.96
C ALA A 97 -1.67 -14.80 11.26
N LEU A 98 -2.44 -15.86 11.57
CA LEU A 98 -3.84 -15.70 11.96
C LEU A 98 -3.99 -14.88 13.24
N GLU A 99 -3.17 -15.13 14.24
CA GLU A 99 -3.20 -14.36 15.49
C GLU A 99 -2.86 -12.88 15.24
N LEU A 100 -1.89 -12.59 14.37
CA LEU A 100 -1.60 -11.22 13.98
C LEU A 100 -2.79 -10.56 13.25
N ILE A 101 -3.44 -11.28 12.33
CA ILE A 101 -4.64 -10.81 11.63
C ILE A 101 -5.77 -10.55 12.63
N ARG A 102 -6.01 -11.42 13.60
CA ARG A 102 -6.99 -11.23 14.66
C ARG A 102 -6.74 -9.95 15.46
N ARG A 103 -5.49 -9.72 15.87
CA ARG A 103 -5.10 -8.53 16.62
C ARG A 103 -5.23 -7.25 15.79
N MET A 104 -4.91 -7.31 14.50
CA MET A 104 -5.15 -6.20 13.57
C MET A 104 -6.63 -5.92 13.41
N ASP A 105 -7.46 -6.95 13.33
CA ASP A 105 -8.91 -6.80 13.20
C ASP A 105 -9.53 -6.13 14.44
N GLN A 106 -9.13 -6.56 15.63
CA GLN A 106 -9.55 -5.93 16.88
C GLN A 106 -9.17 -4.43 16.89
N LEU A 107 -7.94 -4.12 16.51
CA LEU A 107 -7.44 -2.75 16.49
C LEU A 107 -8.13 -1.88 15.45
N THR A 108 -8.47 -2.45 14.29
CA THR A 108 -9.10 -1.72 13.17
C THR A 108 -10.63 -1.76 13.20
N LEU A 109 -11.21 -2.37 14.23
CA LEU A 109 -12.66 -2.46 14.42
C LEU A 109 -13.38 -3.12 13.24
N GLY A 110 -12.78 -4.15 12.67
CA GLY A 110 -13.38 -4.91 11.58
C GLY A 110 -13.38 -4.23 10.20
N ILE A 111 -12.49 -3.27 9.95
CA ILE A 111 -12.37 -2.70 8.61
C ILE A 111 -12.08 -3.82 7.59
N PRO A 112 -12.68 -3.82 6.38
CA PRO A 112 -12.34 -4.79 5.36
C PRO A 112 -10.84 -4.78 5.03
N LYS A 113 -10.23 -5.97 4.98
CA LYS A 113 -8.77 -6.12 4.78
C LYS A 113 -8.46 -7.13 3.69
N ILE A 114 -7.36 -6.90 3.00
CA ILE A 114 -6.68 -7.87 2.15
C ILE A 114 -5.25 -8.03 2.66
N VAL A 115 -4.82 -9.26 2.84
CA VAL A 115 -3.45 -9.60 3.25
C VAL A 115 -2.82 -10.50 2.19
N TYR A 116 -1.75 -10.01 1.55
CA TYR A 116 -0.94 -10.79 0.63
C TYR A 116 0.23 -11.44 1.35
N LEU A 117 0.34 -12.77 1.30
CA LEU A 117 1.42 -13.52 1.94
C LEU A 117 2.67 -13.51 1.08
N VAL A 118 3.76 -12.95 1.59
CA VAL A 118 5.08 -12.93 0.94
C VAL A 118 5.90 -14.11 1.44
N GLY A 119 6.53 -14.85 0.53
CA GLY A 119 7.39 -15.98 0.92
C GLY A 119 6.61 -17.22 1.38
N TRP A 120 5.43 -17.42 0.87
CA TRP A 120 4.58 -18.56 1.18
C TRP A 120 5.06 -19.89 0.56
N GLN A 121 5.87 -19.81 -0.52
CA GLN A 121 6.31 -20.96 -1.33
C GLN A 121 7.74 -21.39 -1.02
N TYR A 122 8.04 -22.67 -1.25
CA TYR A 122 9.38 -23.29 -1.20
C TYR A 122 10.24 -22.83 -0.01
N ASN A 123 11.37 -22.16 -0.28
CA ASN A 123 12.27 -21.63 0.75
C ASN A 123 11.93 -20.18 1.18
N GLY A 124 10.84 -19.60 0.66
CA GLY A 124 10.41 -18.25 1.00
C GLY A 124 10.38 -17.30 -0.18
N HIS A 125 10.37 -16.00 0.11
CA HIS A 125 10.39 -14.97 -0.91
C HIS A 125 11.60 -15.12 -1.83
N ASP A 126 11.40 -14.90 -3.13
CA ASP A 126 12.40 -15.04 -4.18
C ASP A 126 12.94 -16.50 -4.34
N SER A 127 12.14 -17.52 -4.05
CA SER A 127 12.55 -18.91 -4.19
C SER A 127 11.85 -19.62 -5.34
N LYS A 128 12.63 -20.29 -6.19
CA LYS A 128 12.16 -21.24 -7.23
C LYS A 128 11.24 -20.66 -8.30
N TYR A 129 11.10 -19.32 -8.44
CA TYR A 129 10.32 -18.78 -9.54
C TYR A 129 10.83 -19.30 -10.89
N PRO A 130 9.95 -19.54 -11.86
CA PRO A 130 8.52 -19.26 -11.90
C PRO A 130 7.58 -20.32 -11.31
N ALA A 131 8.10 -21.32 -10.59
CA ALA A 131 7.28 -22.37 -10.00
C ALA A 131 6.54 -21.93 -8.73
N TRP A 132 5.29 -22.43 -8.53
CA TRP A 132 4.41 -22.15 -7.38
C TRP A 132 3.72 -23.41 -6.85
N PHE A 133 4.43 -24.55 -6.84
CA PHE A 133 3.78 -25.86 -6.62
C PHE A 133 3.80 -26.32 -5.18
N GLU A 134 4.62 -25.73 -4.33
CA GLU A 134 4.83 -26.17 -2.94
C GLU A 134 4.78 -24.97 -1.98
N GLY A 135 4.15 -25.18 -0.83
CA GLY A 135 4.23 -24.24 0.30
C GLY A 135 5.55 -24.40 1.06
N ASN A 136 6.03 -23.32 1.69
CA ASN A 136 7.21 -23.39 2.54
C ASN A 136 6.95 -24.29 3.76
N PRO A 137 7.72 -25.37 3.95
CA PRO A 137 7.52 -26.32 5.05
C PRO A 137 7.52 -25.68 6.45
N GLY A 138 8.26 -24.56 6.62
CA GLY A 138 8.32 -23.83 7.89
C GLY A 138 7.04 -23.09 8.26
N LEU A 139 6.07 -22.98 7.34
CA LEU A 139 4.77 -22.36 7.61
C LEU A 139 3.73 -23.35 8.11
N LYS A 140 4.04 -24.65 8.03
CA LYS A 140 3.14 -25.74 8.35
C LYS A 140 2.75 -25.75 9.82
N ARG A 141 1.46 -25.91 10.09
CA ARG A 141 0.95 -26.22 11.43
C ARG A 141 1.22 -27.67 11.81
N PRO A 142 1.40 -27.99 13.10
CA PRO A 142 1.71 -29.34 13.54
C PRO A 142 0.70 -30.41 13.09
N GLN A 143 -0.60 -30.06 13.06
CA GLN A 143 -1.71 -30.96 12.73
C GLN A 143 -1.95 -31.16 11.24
N ASP A 144 -1.36 -30.36 10.38
CA ASP A 144 -1.60 -30.43 8.93
C ASP A 144 -0.63 -31.41 8.25
N ALA A 145 -1.01 -31.96 7.12
CA ALA A 145 -0.15 -32.87 6.36
C ALA A 145 1.02 -32.12 5.70
N ASN A 146 0.76 -30.95 5.16
CA ASN A 146 1.73 -30.12 4.44
C ASN A 146 1.45 -28.63 4.63
N ALA A 147 2.31 -27.77 4.10
CA ALA A 147 2.17 -26.31 4.22
C ALA A 147 0.99 -25.74 3.41
N LEU A 148 0.62 -26.36 2.29
CA LEU A 148 -0.54 -25.91 1.50
C LEU A 148 -1.85 -26.07 2.28
N ASP A 149 -1.98 -27.13 3.10
CA ASP A 149 -3.14 -27.32 3.97
C ASP A 149 -3.21 -26.22 5.04
N SER A 150 -2.07 -25.83 5.58
CA SER A 150 -1.97 -24.73 6.55
C SER A 150 -2.33 -23.37 5.91
N LEU A 151 -1.92 -23.14 4.66
CA LEU A 151 -2.29 -21.94 3.91
C LEU A 151 -3.80 -21.90 3.63
N LYS A 152 -4.40 -23.01 3.18
CA LYS A 152 -5.85 -23.12 2.99
C LYS A 152 -6.62 -22.82 4.28
N TRP A 153 -6.14 -23.37 5.40
CA TRP A 153 -6.70 -23.09 6.71
C TRP A 153 -6.60 -21.59 7.05
N LEU A 154 -5.43 -20.96 6.90
CA LEU A 154 -5.25 -19.54 7.16
C LEU A 154 -6.17 -18.68 6.30
N MET A 155 -6.26 -18.98 5.00
CA MET A 155 -7.13 -18.26 4.06
C MET A 155 -8.59 -18.30 4.50
N LYS A 156 -9.05 -19.46 5.00
CA LYS A 156 -10.42 -19.64 5.49
C LYS A 156 -10.68 -18.95 6.84
N GLU A 157 -9.81 -19.19 7.82
CA GLU A 157 -10.05 -18.69 9.18
C GLU A 157 -9.93 -17.15 9.28
N ALA A 158 -9.15 -16.52 8.39
CA ALA A 158 -8.99 -15.08 8.35
C ALA A 158 -10.28 -14.33 7.98
N GLU A 159 -11.23 -15.00 7.32
CA GLU A 159 -12.53 -14.41 6.96
C GLU A 159 -13.32 -13.97 8.19
N ALA A 160 -13.22 -14.71 9.31
CA ALA A 160 -13.82 -14.34 10.59
C ALA A 160 -13.31 -12.99 11.12
N TYR A 161 -12.20 -12.49 10.58
CA TYR A 161 -11.56 -11.23 10.93
C TYR A 161 -11.62 -10.22 9.78
N HIS A 162 -12.68 -10.23 8.98
CA HIS A 162 -12.90 -9.31 7.85
C HIS A 162 -11.70 -9.23 6.90
N THR A 163 -10.99 -10.34 6.71
CA THR A 163 -9.73 -10.39 5.98
C THR A 163 -9.77 -11.44 4.87
N ALA A 164 -9.62 -10.99 3.62
CA ALA A 164 -9.28 -11.87 2.51
C ALA A 164 -7.75 -12.08 2.51
N VAL A 165 -7.32 -13.31 2.69
CA VAL A 165 -5.90 -13.68 2.58
C VAL A 165 -5.64 -14.23 1.19
N SER A 166 -4.62 -13.72 0.52
CA SER A 166 -4.15 -14.17 -0.78
C SER A 166 -2.62 -14.17 -0.85
N LEU A 167 -2.07 -14.24 -2.02
CA LEU A 167 -0.66 -14.47 -2.23
C LEU A 167 0.02 -13.28 -2.91
N HIS A 168 1.27 -13.09 -2.54
CA HIS A 168 2.26 -12.35 -3.30
C HIS A 168 3.02 -13.37 -4.17
N ILE A 169 2.98 -13.17 -5.48
CA ILE A 169 3.66 -14.01 -6.47
C ILE A 169 4.55 -13.15 -7.34
N ASN A 170 5.44 -13.76 -8.10
CA ASN A 170 6.27 -13.09 -9.09
C ASN A 170 6.07 -13.74 -10.47
N MET A 171 5.97 -12.92 -11.52
CA MET A 171 5.81 -13.37 -12.90
C MET A 171 6.94 -12.90 -13.82
N PHE A 172 7.94 -12.26 -13.26
CA PHE A 172 9.06 -11.70 -14.02
C PHE A 172 10.37 -12.46 -13.82
N ASP A 173 10.65 -12.88 -12.59
CA ASP A 173 11.93 -13.51 -12.26
C ASP A 173 11.90 -15.03 -12.46
N ALA A 174 13.04 -15.58 -12.90
CA ALA A 174 13.29 -17.00 -12.95
C ALA A 174 14.65 -17.33 -12.30
N TYR A 175 14.69 -18.48 -11.63
CA TYR A 175 15.88 -18.97 -10.93
C TYR A 175 16.34 -20.31 -11.48
N GLU A 176 17.66 -20.53 -11.54
CA GLU A 176 18.28 -21.72 -12.12
C GLU A 176 17.87 -23.02 -11.44
N ASP A 177 17.44 -22.94 -10.18
CA ASP A 177 16.99 -24.08 -9.38
C ASP A 177 15.46 -24.23 -9.34
N SER A 178 14.74 -23.53 -10.23
CA SER A 178 13.30 -23.71 -10.40
C SER A 178 12.97 -25.06 -11.04
N PRO A 179 11.94 -25.79 -10.57
CA PRO A 179 11.42 -26.97 -11.26
C PRO A 179 11.01 -26.72 -12.73
N LEU A 180 10.77 -25.47 -13.11
CA LEU A 180 10.41 -25.09 -14.48
C LEU A 180 11.59 -24.59 -15.31
N TRP A 181 12.79 -24.50 -14.75
CA TRP A 181 13.95 -23.89 -15.40
C TRP A 181 14.25 -24.48 -16.78
N ASP A 182 14.42 -25.80 -16.88
CA ASP A 182 14.78 -26.47 -18.14
C ASP A 182 13.70 -26.31 -19.22
N GLU A 183 12.42 -26.37 -18.85
CA GLU A 183 11.31 -26.16 -19.76
C GLU A 183 11.32 -24.72 -20.29
N TYR A 184 11.55 -23.72 -19.40
CA TYR A 184 11.53 -22.32 -19.75
C TYR A 184 12.72 -21.91 -20.61
N VAL A 185 13.90 -22.46 -20.33
CA VAL A 185 15.09 -22.26 -21.19
C VAL A 185 14.87 -22.88 -22.58
N LYS A 186 14.35 -24.12 -22.65
CA LYS A 186 14.07 -24.81 -23.90
C LYS A 186 13.03 -24.12 -24.78
N LYS A 187 12.05 -23.47 -24.17
CA LYS A 187 10.99 -22.74 -24.86
C LYS A 187 11.33 -21.27 -25.15
N ASP A 188 12.55 -20.86 -24.86
CA ASP A 188 13.02 -19.46 -25.01
C ASP A 188 12.21 -18.45 -24.17
N ILE A 189 11.61 -18.88 -23.05
CA ILE A 189 10.84 -18.01 -22.17
C ILE A 189 11.80 -17.16 -21.32
N ILE A 190 12.91 -17.75 -20.85
CA ILE A 190 13.97 -17.00 -20.17
C ILE A 190 14.62 -16.01 -21.13
N ALA A 191 14.77 -14.77 -20.69
CA ALA A 191 15.36 -13.72 -21.52
C ALA A 191 16.75 -14.09 -22.07
N LYS A 192 16.97 -13.81 -23.33
CA LYS A 192 18.23 -14.04 -24.07
C LYS A 192 18.73 -12.78 -24.73
N ASN A 193 20.03 -12.60 -24.75
CA ASN A 193 20.72 -11.64 -25.56
C ASN A 193 20.54 -11.96 -27.07
N ALA A 194 20.84 -11.01 -27.93
CA ALA A 194 20.67 -11.17 -29.39
C ALA A 194 21.48 -12.37 -29.96
N ASP A 195 22.56 -12.78 -29.31
CA ASP A 195 23.40 -13.92 -29.67
C ASP A 195 22.84 -15.28 -29.16
N GLY A 196 21.71 -15.27 -28.44
CA GLY A 196 21.07 -16.46 -27.89
C GLY A 196 21.59 -16.87 -26.50
N SER A 197 22.58 -16.19 -25.96
CA SER A 197 23.01 -16.45 -24.56
C SER A 197 21.96 -15.98 -23.56
N LEU A 198 21.87 -16.65 -22.39
CA LEU A 198 20.96 -16.22 -21.33
C LEU A 198 21.29 -14.81 -20.86
N ARG A 199 20.28 -14.05 -20.45
CA ARG A 199 20.39 -12.66 -20.02
C ARG A 199 20.08 -12.51 -18.54
N PRO A 200 21.07 -12.72 -17.64
CA PRO A 200 20.86 -12.60 -16.20
C PRO A 200 20.70 -11.14 -15.75
N CYS A 201 19.93 -10.94 -14.70
CA CYS A 201 19.87 -9.68 -13.96
C CYS A 201 20.23 -9.89 -12.48
N GLU A 202 20.14 -8.85 -11.66
CA GLU A 202 20.51 -8.94 -10.23
C GLU A 202 19.61 -9.90 -9.45
N TRP A 203 18.33 -9.95 -9.82
CA TRP A 203 17.29 -10.78 -9.20
C TRP A 203 16.91 -11.99 -10.07
N GLY A 204 17.84 -12.78 -10.53
CA GLY A 204 17.54 -13.94 -11.36
C GLY A 204 17.61 -13.63 -12.85
N TYR A 205 16.73 -14.24 -13.62
CA TYR A 205 16.63 -14.10 -15.07
C TYR A 205 15.23 -13.60 -15.44
N PRO A 206 15.12 -12.53 -16.23
CA PRO A 206 13.81 -12.05 -16.66
C PRO A 206 13.08 -13.08 -17.52
N ILE A 207 11.76 -13.10 -17.39
CA ILE A 207 10.84 -13.85 -18.25
C ILE A 207 10.28 -12.90 -19.33
N SER A 208 10.28 -13.32 -20.59
CA SER A 208 9.50 -12.66 -21.63
C SER A 208 8.03 -13.01 -21.42
N TYR A 209 7.21 -12.03 -21.07
CA TYR A 209 5.76 -12.21 -20.91
C TYR A 209 5.10 -12.65 -22.20
N ALA A 210 5.52 -12.05 -23.34
CA ALA A 210 5.01 -12.40 -24.65
C ALA A 210 5.27 -13.86 -24.99
N ARG A 211 6.49 -14.34 -24.76
CA ARG A 211 6.84 -15.74 -25.03
C ARG A 211 6.18 -16.72 -24.07
N GLU A 212 6.11 -16.38 -22.80
CA GLU A 212 5.41 -17.21 -21.81
C GLU A 212 3.91 -17.34 -22.15
N TRP A 213 3.29 -16.24 -22.55
CA TRP A 213 1.90 -16.23 -22.99
C TRP A 213 1.68 -17.07 -24.25
N GLU A 214 2.50 -16.87 -25.29
CA GLU A 214 2.42 -17.57 -26.56
C GLU A 214 2.55 -19.08 -26.41
N THR A 215 3.44 -19.54 -25.51
CA THR A 215 3.65 -20.96 -25.24
C THR A 215 2.60 -21.60 -24.34
N GLY A 216 1.69 -20.83 -23.77
CA GLY A 216 0.67 -21.28 -22.82
C GLY A 216 1.22 -21.64 -21.43
N CYS A 217 2.49 -21.38 -21.14
CA CYS A 217 3.10 -21.70 -19.87
C CYS A 217 2.56 -20.82 -18.74
N CYS A 218 2.31 -19.53 -19.03
CA CYS A 218 1.68 -18.61 -18.11
C CYS A 218 0.30 -19.10 -17.65
N GLN A 219 -0.56 -19.48 -18.59
CA GLN A 219 -1.90 -19.98 -18.30
C GLN A 219 -1.85 -21.25 -17.45
N LYS A 220 -0.95 -22.20 -17.80
CA LYS A 220 -0.79 -23.46 -17.05
C LYS A 220 -0.41 -23.24 -15.59
N ARG A 221 0.54 -22.34 -15.30
CA ARG A 221 0.95 -22.11 -13.91
C ARG A 221 -0.09 -21.32 -13.12
N ILE A 222 -0.86 -20.42 -13.77
CA ILE A 222 -2.01 -19.75 -13.15
C ILE A 222 -3.08 -20.79 -12.78
N ASP A 223 -3.43 -21.67 -13.72
CA ASP A 223 -4.41 -22.74 -13.49
C ASP A 223 -4.00 -23.64 -12.34
N ALA A 224 -2.74 -24.10 -12.36
CA ALA A 224 -2.19 -24.94 -11.30
C ALA A 224 -2.25 -24.26 -9.92
N LEU A 225 -1.95 -22.96 -9.83
CA LEU A 225 -2.06 -22.23 -8.56
C LEU A 225 -3.50 -22.14 -8.07
N CYS A 226 -4.47 -21.91 -8.97
CA CYS A 226 -5.89 -21.88 -8.65
C CYS A 226 -6.45 -23.26 -8.23
N GLU A 227 -5.84 -24.33 -8.69
CA GLU A 227 -6.17 -25.71 -8.25
C GLU A 227 -5.56 -26.03 -6.87
N LEU A 228 -4.36 -25.53 -6.61
CA LEU A 228 -3.65 -25.76 -5.36
C LEU A 228 -4.22 -25.00 -4.17
N LEU A 229 -4.60 -23.75 -4.38
CA LEU A 229 -5.05 -22.83 -3.33
C LEU A 229 -6.33 -22.08 -3.75
N PRO A 230 -7.20 -21.68 -2.81
CA PRO A 230 -8.50 -21.06 -3.10
C PRO A 230 -8.37 -19.57 -3.50
N ILE A 231 -7.52 -19.26 -4.49
CA ILE A 231 -7.26 -17.89 -4.93
C ILE A 231 -8.50 -17.22 -5.50
N GLN A 232 -9.35 -17.97 -6.21
CA GLN A 232 -10.61 -17.46 -6.75
C GLN A 232 -11.58 -17.07 -5.63
N HIS A 233 -11.57 -17.77 -4.50
CA HIS A 233 -12.37 -17.42 -3.34
C HIS A 233 -11.86 -16.13 -2.66
N ALA A 234 -10.54 -15.95 -2.59
CA ALA A 234 -9.93 -14.70 -2.13
C ALA A 234 -10.24 -13.52 -3.07
N GLY A 235 -10.48 -13.80 -4.35
CA GLY A 235 -10.85 -12.82 -5.38
C GLY A 235 -9.75 -11.85 -5.76
N THR A 236 -8.52 -12.07 -5.32
CA THR A 236 -7.40 -11.12 -5.55
C THR A 236 -6.05 -11.83 -5.50
N ILE A 237 -5.04 -11.26 -6.15
CA ILE A 237 -3.62 -11.67 -6.06
C ILE A 237 -2.71 -10.46 -6.23
N HIS A 238 -1.51 -10.51 -5.67
CA HIS A 238 -0.48 -9.49 -5.90
C HIS A 238 0.67 -10.07 -6.71
N ILE A 239 1.04 -9.40 -7.80
CA ILE A 239 2.18 -9.76 -8.65
C ILE A 239 3.32 -8.78 -8.39
N ASP A 240 4.41 -9.30 -7.86
CA ASP A 240 5.68 -8.61 -7.64
C ASP A 240 6.42 -8.41 -8.96
N ALA A 241 7.21 -7.34 -9.05
CA ALA A 241 8.05 -7.03 -10.21
C ALA A 241 7.34 -7.08 -11.57
N PHE A 242 6.01 -6.86 -11.60
CA PHE A 242 5.20 -6.90 -12.80
C PHE A 242 5.27 -5.57 -13.55
N HIS A 243 6.45 -5.25 -14.04
CA HIS A 243 6.75 -3.98 -14.68
C HIS A 243 6.20 -3.96 -16.12
N THR A 244 5.64 -2.83 -16.52
CA THR A 244 5.24 -2.59 -17.92
C THR A 244 6.43 -2.50 -18.85
N TRP A 245 7.59 -2.19 -18.25
CA TRP A 245 8.76 -1.91 -19.03
C TRP A 245 9.99 -1.87 -18.12
N PRO A 246 10.67 -2.95 -17.97
CA PRO A 246 11.95 -2.90 -17.33
C PRO A 246 13.03 -2.49 -18.33
N PRO A 247 13.89 -1.54 -17.95
CA PRO A 247 15.25 -1.65 -18.43
C PRO A 247 15.79 -2.94 -17.79
N VAL A 248 16.09 -3.93 -18.59
CA VAL A 248 16.66 -5.16 -18.06
C VAL A 248 18.15 -4.94 -17.82
N PRO A 249 18.62 -4.79 -16.58
CA PRO A 249 20.03 -4.68 -16.32
C PRO A 249 20.72 -5.97 -16.78
N THR A 250 21.67 -5.82 -17.68
CA THR A 250 22.46 -6.94 -18.20
C THR A 250 23.80 -6.95 -17.52
N LEU A 251 24.32 -8.12 -17.17
CA LEU A 251 25.66 -8.26 -16.64
C LEU A 251 26.68 -7.82 -17.68
N ALA A 252 27.52 -6.85 -17.33
CA ALA A 252 28.59 -6.39 -18.21
C ALA A 252 29.67 -7.49 -18.42
N PRO A 253 30.53 -7.37 -19.46
CA PRO A 253 31.60 -8.36 -19.70
C PRO A 253 32.58 -8.54 -18.54
N ASP A 254 32.66 -7.58 -17.61
CA ASP A 254 33.47 -7.68 -16.38
C ASP A 254 32.92 -8.68 -15.36
N GLY A 255 31.69 -9.21 -15.58
CA GLY A 255 31.02 -10.15 -14.67
C GLY A 255 30.63 -9.58 -13.33
N LYS A 256 30.70 -8.26 -13.13
CA LYS A 256 30.49 -7.60 -11.84
C LYS A 256 29.52 -6.43 -11.90
N THR A 257 29.41 -5.78 -13.04
CA THR A 257 28.63 -4.56 -13.22
C THR A 257 27.38 -4.86 -14.02
N TYR A 258 26.21 -4.40 -13.56
CA TYR A 258 25.00 -4.39 -14.36
C TYR A 258 24.88 -3.08 -15.12
N VAL A 259 24.61 -3.19 -16.41
CA VAL A 259 24.38 -2.05 -17.32
C VAL A 259 23.02 -2.17 -17.97
N GLU A 260 22.33 -1.07 -18.13
CA GLU A 260 21.12 -1.00 -18.95
C GLU A 260 21.49 -1.17 -20.43
N LYS A 261 20.98 -2.22 -21.04
CA LYS A 261 21.01 -2.41 -22.49
C LYS A 261 19.60 -2.63 -23.02
N ASP A 262 19.39 -2.27 -24.26
CA ASP A 262 18.16 -2.55 -24.99
C ASP A 262 16.91 -2.21 -24.18
N LYS A 263 16.86 -0.99 -23.75
CA LYS A 263 15.84 -0.43 -22.88
C LYS A 263 14.42 -0.80 -23.35
N GLY A 264 13.64 -1.45 -22.46
CA GLY A 264 12.29 -1.90 -22.76
C GLY A 264 12.18 -3.20 -23.57
N VAL A 265 13.31 -3.80 -23.95
CA VAL A 265 13.31 -5.11 -24.62
C VAL A 265 13.78 -6.18 -23.65
N ILE A 266 12.87 -7.05 -23.22
CA ILE A 266 13.19 -8.10 -22.24
C ILE A 266 14.13 -9.14 -22.84
N SER A 267 13.80 -9.66 -24.03
CA SER A 267 14.59 -10.69 -24.72
C SER A 267 14.91 -10.29 -26.17
N PRO A 268 16.05 -9.64 -26.44
CA PRO A 268 16.45 -9.23 -27.79
C PRO A 268 16.48 -10.37 -28.81
N TYR A 269 16.74 -11.60 -28.37
CA TYR A 269 16.72 -12.80 -29.20
C TYR A 269 15.37 -13.05 -29.88
N LEU A 270 14.27 -12.82 -29.15
CA LEU A 270 12.91 -13.09 -29.62
C LEU A 270 12.34 -12.01 -30.54
N LYS A 271 12.96 -10.83 -30.55
CA LYS A 271 12.52 -9.67 -31.34
C LYS A 271 11.13 -9.13 -30.97
N PHE A 272 10.59 -9.49 -29.78
CA PHE A 272 9.40 -8.83 -29.26
C PHE A 272 9.71 -7.37 -28.92
N THR A 273 8.73 -6.53 -29.17
CA THR A 273 8.80 -5.12 -28.78
C THR A 273 8.26 -4.91 -27.35
N VAL A 274 8.46 -3.73 -26.81
CA VAL A 274 7.83 -3.31 -25.54
C VAL A 274 6.31 -3.42 -25.62
N ALA A 275 5.73 -3.11 -26.79
CA ALA A 275 4.28 -3.20 -26.98
C ALA A 275 3.79 -4.66 -26.93
N ASP A 276 4.53 -5.61 -27.47
CA ASP A 276 4.20 -7.03 -27.43
C ASP A 276 4.23 -7.56 -25.99
N GLU A 277 5.27 -7.21 -25.24
CA GLU A 277 5.40 -7.59 -23.82
C GLU A 277 4.28 -6.96 -22.98
N THR A 278 3.96 -5.69 -23.20
CA THR A 278 2.87 -4.99 -22.51
C THR A 278 1.50 -5.60 -22.83
N GLU A 279 1.25 -5.96 -24.08
CA GLU A 279 -0.03 -6.60 -24.44
C GLU A 279 -0.14 -8.01 -23.83
N ALA A 280 0.96 -8.74 -23.73
CA ALA A 280 1.00 -10.00 -23.00
C ALA A 280 0.66 -9.83 -21.51
N GLN A 281 1.19 -8.79 -20.87
CA GLN A 281 0.82 -8.45 -19.49
C GLN A 281 -0.68 -8.12 -19.34
N ARG A 282 -1.26 -7.37 -20.30
CA ARG A 282 -2.70 -7.11 -20.32
C ARG A 282 -3.51 -8.39 -20.51
N ASN A 283 -3.04 -9.34 -21.30
CA ASN A 283 -3.66 -10.65 -21.46
C ASN A 283 -3.58 -11.46 -20.15
N ILE A 284 -2.50 -11.34 -19.38
CA ILE A 284 -2.37 -11.94 -18.04
C ILE A 284 -3.43 -11.34 -17.10
N PHE A 285 -3.62 -10.02 -17.07
CA PHE A 285 -4.71 -9.39 -16.29
C PHE A 285 -6.08 -9.96 -16.68
N ARG A 286 -6.37 -10.04 -17.99
CA ARG A 286 -7.64 -10.59 -18.49
C ARG A 286 -7.82 -12.06 -18.10
N TYR A 287 -6.74 -12.84 -18.10
CA TYR A 287 -6.79 -14.24 -17.72
C TYR A 287 -7.11 -14.45 -16.24
N TRP A 288 -6.45 -13.68 -15.37
CA TRP A 288 -6.78 -13.65 -13.94
C TRP A 288 -8.23 -13.20 -13.71
N ALA A 289 -8.67 -12.15 -14.39
CA ALA A 289 -10.06 -11.67 -14.29
C ALA A 289 -11.06 -12.73 -14.74
N LYS A 290 -10.76 -13.52 -15.80
CA LYS A 290 -11.58 -14.66 -16.22
C LYS A 290 -11.66 -15.75 -15.16
N LYS A 291 -10.66 -15.87 -14.28
CA LYS A 291 -10.70 -16.76 -13.11
C LYS A 291 -11.43 -16.13 -11.91
N GLY A 292 -11.93 -14.90 -12.02
CA GLY A 292 -12.56 -14.18 -10.92
C GLY A 292 -11.55 -13.59 -9.92
N VAL A 293 -10.35 -13.24 -10.38
CA VAL A 293 -9.25 -12.75 -9.52
C VAL A 293 -8.78 -11.38 -9.99
N ASP A 294 -8.82 -10.41 -9.09
CA ASP A 294 -8.23 -9.09 -9.30
C ASP A 294 -6.71 -9.18 -9.18
N VAL A 295 -6.00 -8.44 -10.02
CA VAL A 295 -4.55 -8.33 -9.92
C VAL A 295 -4.16 -6.96 -9.39
N THR A 296 -3.39 -6.93 -8.31
CA THR A 296 -2.59 -5.78 -7.91
C THR A 296 -1.13 -6.04 -8.24
N SER A 297 -0.36 -5.00 -8.54
CA SER A 297 1.05 -5.15 -8.85
C SER A 297 1.87 -3.97 -8.35
N GLU A 298 3.15 -3.99 -8.59
CA GLU A 298 4.03 -2.88 -8.26
C GLU A 298 4.00 -1.80 -9.35
N SER A 299 4.08 -0.56 -8.90
CA SER A 299 4.38 0.59 -9.75
C SER A 299 5.48 1.39 -9.08
N VAL A 300 6.61 1.48 -9.74
CA VAL A 300 7.76 2.26 -9.25
C VAL A 300 7.88 3.58 -10.00
N ASP A 301 8.60 4.54 -9.43
CA ASP A 301 8.65 5.93 -9.93
C ASP A 301 9.08 6.07 -11.40
N PHE A 302 9.85 5.12 -11.93
CA PHE A 302 10.27 5.11 -13.33
C PHE A 302 9.25 4.47 -14.29
N LEU A 303 8.20 3.86 -13.76
CA LEU A 303 7.13 3.21 -14.52
C LEU A 303 5.92 4.13 -14.68
N ARG A 304 6.12 5.34 -15.11
CA ARG A 304 5.07 6.35 -15.32
C ARG A 304 4.17 6.01 -16.48
N GLU A 305 3.70 4.78 -16.54
CA GLU A 305 2.97 4.33 -17.68
C GLU A 305 1.50 4.13 -17.40
N THR A 306 0.69 4.51 -18.34
CA THR A 306 -0.75 4.26 -18.38
C THR A 306 -1.11 2.87 -18.91
N ALA A 307 -0.11 2.02 -19.13
CA ALA A 307 -0.30 0.73 -19.78
C ALA A 307 -1.29 -0.20 -19.07
N PHE A 308 -1.38 -0.10 -17.74
CA PHE A 308 -2.30 -0.89 -16.92
C PHE A 308 -3.50 -0.10 -16.41
N GLU A 309 -3.70 1.11 -16.91
CA GLU A 309 -4.86 1.92 -16.55
C GLU A 309 -6.15 1.16 -16.85
N GLY A 310 -6.97 0.99 -15.82
CA GLY A 310 -8.22 0.24 -15.89
C GLY A 310 -8.10 -1.28 -15.73
N TYR A 311 -6.90 -1.86 -15.73
CA TYR A 311 -6.68 -3.29 -15.53
C TYR A 311 -6.48 -3.67 -14.06
N GLN A 312 -5.79 -2.85 -13.28
CA GLN A 312 -5.55 -3.12 -11.87
C GLN A 312 -6.22 -2.08 -10.96
N PRO A 313 -6.75 -2.50 -9.80
CA PRO A 313 -7.45 -1.60 -8.88
C PRO A 313 -6.51 -0.75 -8.04
N MET A 314 -5.28 -1.19 -7.86
CA MET A 314 -4.23 -0.48 -7.14
C MET A 314 -2.84 -0.98 -7.52
N ALA A 315 -1.81 -0.16 -7.24
CA ALA A 315 -0.40 -0.53 -7.37
C ALA A 315 0.37 -0.20 -6.09
N TRP A 316 1.41 -1.00 -5.78
CA TRP A 316 2.38 -0.71 -4.72
C TRP A 316 3.44 0.29 -5.18
N TRP A 317 4.18 0.82 -4.22
CA TRP A 317 5.28 1.77 -4.46
C TRP A 317 4.86 3.05 -5.17
N PHE A 318 3.57 3.27 -5.22
CA PHE A 318 3.01 4.49 -5.76
C PHE A 318 3.23 5.59 -4.74
N ASN A 319 4.08 6.46 -4.94
CA ASN A 319 4.43 7.62 -4.14
C ASN A 319 4.66 7.41 -2.63
N ARG A 320 5.81 7.82 -2.19
CA ARG A 320 6.26 7.82 -0.81
C ARG A 320 5.96 9.14 -0.07
N GLY A 321 5.25 10.06 -0.69
CA GLY A 321 4.92 11.36 -0.13
C GLY A 321 3.83 11.32 0.94
N GLY A 322 3.79 12.37 1.76
CA GLY A 322 2.83 12.52 2.84
C GLY A 322 1.39 12.82 2.41
N ALA A 323 0.60 13.38 3.32
CA ALA A 323 -0.83 13.64 3.17
C ALA A 323 -1.20 14.42 1.89
N ARG A 324 -0.32 15.29 1.37
CA ARG A 324 -0.58 16.09 0.18
C ARG A 324 -0.88 15.28 -1.08
N TYR A 325 -0.45 14.03 -1.14
CA TYR A 325 -0.63 13.18 -2.31
C TYR A 325 -1.97 12.46 -2.31
N TYR A 326 -2.35 11.84 -1.20
CA TYR A 326 -3.60 11.09 -1.13
C TYR A 326 -4.86 11.96 -0.98
N MET A 327 -4.70 13.24 -0.67
CA MET A 327 -5.82 14.17 -0.72
C MET A 327 -6.34 14.38 -2.14
N LYS A 328 -5.47 14.41 -3.14
CA LYS A 328 -5.79 14.82 -4.50
C LYS A 328 -6.57 13.79 -5.29
N TRP A 329 -6.21 12.52 -5.18
CA TRP A 329 -6.66 11.48 -6.06
C TRP A 329 -7.35 10.33 -5.32
N PRO A 330 -8.44 9.75 -5.87
CA PRO A 330 -9.03 8.52 -5.32
C PRO A 330 -8.10 7.34 -5.54
N ALA A 331 -8.21 6.30 -4.70
CA ALA A 331 -7.39 5.09 -4.84
C ALA A 331 -7.54 4.43 -6.22
N SER A 332 -8.76 4.37 -6.76
CA SER A 332 -9.07 3.83 -8.08
C SER A 332 -8.36 4.55 -9.24
N PHE A 333 -7.82 5.73 -9.00
CA PHE A 333 -7.12 6.51 -10.02
C PHE A 333 -5.72 5.98 -10.35
N TYR A 334 -5.12 5.18 -9.46
CA TYR A 334 -3.73 4.73 -9.59
C TYR A 334 -3.56 3.43 -10.37
N CYS A 335 -4.45 3.16 -11.27
CA CYS A 335 -4.34 2.01 -12.15
C CYS A 335 -3.41 2.32 -13.31
N GLY A 336 -2.13 2.00 -13.17
CA GLY A 336 -1.14 2.10 -14.23
C GLY A 336 -0.33 3.38 -14.30
N GLY A 337 -0.40 4.21 -13.28
CA GLY A 337 0.42 5.42 -13.21
C GLY A 337 0.04 6.50 -14.23
N ARG A 338 0.19 7.73 -13.86
CA ARG A 338 0.01 8.88 -14.76
C ARG A 338 1.19 9.82 -14.65
N ASP A 339 1.48 10.49 -15.76
CA ASP A 339 2.61 11.38 -15.87
C ASP A 339 2.32 12.80 -15.36
N ASP A 340 1.58 12.93 -14.28
CA ASP A 340 1.56 14.18 -13.55
C ASP A 340 2.37 14.02 -12.28
N SER A 341 3.02 15.07 -11.85
CA SER A 341 3.94 15.09 -10.73
C SER A 341 3.30 14.76 -9.38
N ASP A 342 1.97 14.63 -9.35
CA ASP A 342 1.19 14.46 -8.14
C ASP A 342 0.61 13.05 -8.03
N TRP A 343 1.47 12.09 -7.94
CA TRP A 343 1.12 10.71 -7.69
C TRP A 343 0.46 10.60 -6.32
N GLY A 344 -0.75 10.15 -6.28
CA GLY A 344 -1.41 9.99 -5.01
C GLY A 344 -0.97 8.74 -4.26
N MET A 345 -1.31 8.67 -2.99
CA MET A 345 -1.16 7.47 -2.20
C MET A 345 -2.38 6.58 -2.34
N LEU A 346 -2.15 5.28 -2.40
CA LEU A 346 -3.20 4.28 -2.41
C LEU A 346 -3.80 4.11 -1.03
N PHE A 347 -5.08 3.79 -0.96
CA PHE A 347 -5.73 3.43 0.28
C PHE A 347 -5.07 2.16 0.85
N GLY A 348 -4.59 2.25 2.09
CA GLY A 348 -3.96 1.13 2.77
C GLY A 348 -2.69 0.59 2.12
N SER A 349 -2.07 1.32 1.21
CA SER A 349 -0.84 0.93 0.51
C SER A 349 0.39 0.83 1.38
N SER A 350 0.26 0.90 2.66
CA SER A 350 1.40 0.71 3.55
C SER A 350 1.80 -0.75 3.55
N MET A 351 3.07 -0.98 3.40
CA MET A 351 3.73 -2.29 3.55
C MET A 351 3.85 -2.67 5.04
N HIS A 352 2.79 -2.44 5.81
CA HIS A 352 2.83 -2.65 7.27
C HIS A 352 3.36 -4.03 7.63
N GLY A 353 2.89 -5.05 6.93
CA GLY A 353 3.34 -6.40 7.19
C GLY A 353 4.78 -6.65 6.78
N GLU A 354 5.25 -6.04 5.68
CA GLU A 354 6.55 -6.34 5.12
C GLU A 354 7.69 -5.79 5.99
N ASP A 355 7.66 -4.52 6.32
CA ASP A 355 8.75 -3.91 7.09
C ASP A 355 8.67 -4.17 8.59
N VAL A 356 7.48 -4.07 9.16
CA VAL A 356 7.28 -4.19 10.60
C VAL A 356 7.36 -5.65 11.03
N VAL A 357 6.67 -6.54 10.33
CA VAL A 357 6.60 -7.95 10.73
C VAL A 357 7.90 -8.68 10.43
N LYS A 358 8.58 -8.40 9.33
CA LYS A 358 9.89 -8.98 9.02
C LYS A 358 10.92 -8.67 10.11
N LYS A 359 10.94 -7.42 10.61
CA LYS A 359 11.89 -7.00 11.66
C LYS A 359 11.47 -7.42 13.07
N GLN A 360 10.17 -7.47 13.32
CA GLN A 360 9.57 -7.74 14.63
C GLN A 360 8.31 -8.59 14.47
N PRO A 361 8.44 -9.90 14.22
CA PRO A 361 7.31 -10.80 14.04
C PRO A 361 6.30 -10.69 15.16
N GLY A 362 5.01 -10.55 14.83
CA GLY A 362 3.94 -10.35 15.80
C GLY A 362 3.83 -8.95 16.40
N SER A 363 4.71 -8.01 16.02
CA SER A 363 4.62 -6.62 16.45
C SER A 363 3.64 -5.83 15.58
N LEU A 364 2.86 -4.96 16.25
CA LEU A 364 2.00 -3.96 15.60
C LEU A 364 2.46 -2.53 15.93
N ALA A 365 3.75 -2.35 16.25
CA ALA A 365 4.31 -1.05 16.55
C ALA A 365 4.14 -0.09 15.37
N GLY A 366 3.61 1.10 15.63
CA GLY A 366 3.30 2.11 14.61
C GLY A 366 2.06 1.82 13.74
N PHE A 367 1.52 0.60 13.77
CA PHE A 367 0.34 0.24 12.99
C PHE A 367 -0.90 1.02 13.40
N LYS A 368 -1.17 1.14 14.71
CA LYS A 368 -2.31 1.90 15.24
C LYS A 368 -2.27 3.36 14.79
N GLU A 369 -1.11 4.02 14.91
CA GLU A 369 -0.93 5.39 14.44
C GLU A 369 -1.22 5.52 12.95
N GLN A 370 -0.66 4.65 12.12
CA GLN A 370 -0.90 4.69 10.68
C GLN A 370 -2.36 4.39 10.34
N PHE A 371 -2.98 3.45 11.02
CA PHE A 371 -4.40 3.18 10.84
C PHE A 371 -5.25 4.42 11.13
N CYS A 372 -5.06 5.05 12.28
CA CYS A 372 -5.88 6.19 12.71
C CYS A 372 -5.63 7.45 11.88
N LEU A 373 -4.36 7.77 11.59
CA LEU A 373 -3.99 9.02 10.91
C LEU A 373 -4.07 8.94 9.39
N LYS A 374 -4.01 7.74 8.82
CA LYS A 374 -3.94 7.52 7.38
C LYS A 374 -5.13 6.69 6.88
N THR A 375 -5.22 5.43 7.28
CA THR A 375 -6.20 4.49 6.71
C THR A 375 -7.64 4.90 7.00
N ALA A 376 -7.99 5.22 8.24
CA ALA A 376 -9.34 5.63 8.61
C ALA A 376 -9.75 6.95 7.94
N VAL A 377 -8.80 7.91 7.83
CA VAL A 377 -9.02 9.18 7.14
C VAL A 377 -9.26 8.95 5.64
N TRP A 378 -8.49 8.07 5.01
CA TRP A 378 -8.67 7.76 3.60
C TRP A 378 -9.94 6.98 3.33
N TYR A 379 -10.29 6.03 4.18
CA TYR A 379 -11.57 5.36 4.10
C TYR A 379 -12.71 6.38 4.03
N TYR A 380 -12.66 7.40 4.89
CA TYR A 380 -13.64 8.47 4.91
C TYR A 380 -13.60 9.32 3.63
N LEU A 381 -12.42 9.75 3.17
CA LEU A 381 -12.26 10.64 2.02
C LEU A 381 -12.48 9.93 0.68
N ASN A 382 -12.06 8.69 0.52
CA ASN A 382 -12.11 7.97 -0.77
C ASN A 382 -13.53 7.54 -1.20
N ARG A 383 -14.51 7.63 -0.32
CA ARG A 383 -15.92 7.48 -0.69
C ARG A 383 -16.52 8.73 -1.34
N LEU A 384 -15.83 9.85 -1.26
CA LEU A 384 -16.31 11.16 -1.67
C LEU A 384 -15.76 11.53 -3.06
N GLN A 385 -16.60 12.24 -3.83
CA GLN A 385 -16.15 12.84 -5.08
C GLN A 385 -15.26 14.06 -4.79
N ARG A 386 -14.11 14.13 -5.43
CA ARG A 386 -13.24 15.31 -5.40
C ARG A 386 -13.73 16.31 -6.42
N LEU A 387 -14.19 17.48 -5.94
CA LEU A 387 -14.81 18.51 -6.78
C LEU A 387 -13.78 19.45 -7.39
N TYR A 388 -12.85 19.93 -6.57
CA TYR A 388 -11.75 20.75 -7.04
C TYR A 388 -10.59 20.79 -6.06
N LEU A 389 -9.42 21.17 -6.57
CA LEU A 389 -8.17 21.32 -5.86
C LEU A 389 -7.72 22.78 -5.88
N LEU A 390 -7.36 23.30 -4.72
CA LEU A 390 -6.72 24.59 -4.57
C LEU A 390 -5.24 24.40 -4.27
N ASN A 391 -4.38 24.89 -5.15
CA ASN A 391 -2.93 24.89 -5.01
C ASN A 391 -2.43 26.30 -4.78
N GLY A 392 -2.11 26.65 -3.54
CA GLY A 392 -1.47 27.88 -3.14
C GLY A 392 0.00 27.69 -2.78
N LYS A 393 0.75 28.78 -2.67
CA LYS A 393 2.14 28.73 -2.20
C LYS A 393 2.25 28.28 -0.74
N GLU A 394 1.29 28.70 0.08
CA GLU A 394 1.29 28.50 1.53
C GLU A 394 0.49 27.26 1.95
N TYR A 395 -0.45 26.79 1.11
CA TYR A 395 -1.29 25.66 1.43
C TYR A 395 -1.86 24.97 0.19
N GLN A 396 -2.32 23.74 0.40
CA GLN A 396 -3.13 22.98 -0.54
C GLN A 396 -4.45 22.58 0.11
N SER A 397 -5.52 22.52 -0.65
CA SER A 397 -6.84 22.15 -0.15
C SER A 397 -7.62 21.40 -1.24
N VAL A 398 -8.36 20.39 -0.84
CA VAL A 398 -9.29 19.67 -1.72
C VAL A 398 -10.71 19.86 -1.19
N GLN A 399 -11.61 20.28 -2.06
CA GLN A 399 -13.04 20.25 -1.80
C GLN A 399 -13.64 18.95 -2.30
N PHE A 400 -14.34 18.27 -1.43
CA PHE A 400 -15.06 17.04 -1.71
C PHE A 400 -16.58 17.29 -1.71
N SER A 401 -17.34 16.31 -2.22
CA SER A 401 -18.79 16.22 -1.95
C SER A 401 -19.10 16.20 -0.45
N ASP A 402 -20.38 16.27 -0.08
CA ASP A 402 -20.86 16.27 1.31
C ASP A 402 -20.26 17.41 2.17
N ASN A 403 -19.86 18.50 1.50
CA ASN A 403 -19.22 19.67 2.14
C ASN A 403 -18.00 19.31 2.99
N VAL A 404 -17.23 18.29 2.54
CA VAL A 404 -15.97 17.91 3.17
C VAL A 404 -14.82 18.66 2.51
N ARG A 405 -13.87 19.11 3.32
CA ARG A 405 -12.71 19.85 2.86
C ARG A 405 -11.46 19.40 3.60
N THR A 406 -10.37 19.24 2.86
CA THR A 406 -9.03 19.06 3.44
C THR A 406 -8.23 20.36 3.32
N TYR A 407 -7.29 20.51 4.22
CA TYR A 407 -6.34 21.62 4.22
C TYR A 407 -4.97 21.10 4.65
N LEU A 408 -3.93 21.50 3.94
CA LEU A 408 -2.53 21.18 4.28
C LEU A 408 -1.67 22.41 4.02
N SER A 409 -1.05 22.97 5.07
CA SER A 409 -0.12 24.07 4.94
C SER A 409 1.27 23.60 4.49
N LYS A 410 2.13 24.54 4.10
CA LYS A 410 3.54 24.28 3.82
C LYS A 410 4.33 23.72 5.03
N ASP A 411 3.86 24.05 6.24
CA ASP A 411 4.45 23.59 7.51
C ASP A 411 3.78 22.28 8.02
N ASP A 412 3.15 21.53 7.09
CA ASP A 412 2.49 20.26 7.33
C ASP A 412 1.36 20.28 8.38
N GLN A 413 0.73 21.47 8.60
CA GLN A 413 -0.50 21.52 9.37
C GLN A 413 -1.65 20.97 8.56
N TYR A 414 -2.24 19.89 9.03
CA TYR A 414 -3.28 19.13 8.33
C TYR A 414 -4.63 19.22 9.02
N ARG A 415 -5.68 19.48 8.25
CA ARG A 415 -7.06 19.53 8.75
C ARG A 415 -8.02 18.88 7.76
N VAL A 416 -9.02 18.20 8.31
CA VAL A 416 -10.21 17.75 7.57
C VAL A 416 -11.44 18.28 8.28
N THR A 417 -12.36 18.89 7.52
CA THR A 417 -13.62 19.43 8.03
C THR A 417 -14.80 18.90 7.23
N GLN A 418 -15.98 18.81 7.85
CA GLN A 418 -17.26 18.58 7.20
C GLN A 418 -18.28 19.59 7.66
N GLY A 419 -18.82 20.40 6.76
CA GLY A 419 -19.81 21.44 7.12
C GLY A 419 -19.32 22.42 8.18
N GLY A 420 -18.02 22.71 8.23
CA GLY A 420 -17.39 23.55 9.25
C GLY A 420 -16.97 22.80 10.53
N VAL A 421 -17.39 21.54 10.72
CA VAL A 421 -16.98 20.71 11.86
C VAL A 421 -15.61 20.11 11.57
N THR A 422 -14.67 20.25 12.51
CA THR A 422 -13.33 19.64 12.41
C THR A 422 -13.41 18.15 12.73
N LEU A 423 -12.90 17.32 11.81
CA LEU A 423 -12.78 15.87 11.94
C LEU A 423 -11.34 15.42 12.19
N VAL A 424 -10.39 16.14 11.63
CA VAL A 424 -8.95 15.89 11.83
C VAL A 424 -8.26 17.23 12.04
N GLU A 425 -7.39 17.29 13.00
CA GLU A 425 -6.51 18.42 13.25
C GLU A 425 -5.11 17.92 13.59
N ASN A 426 -4.21 18.00 12.62
CA ASN A 426 -2.85 17.46 12.70
C ASN A 426 -2.82 15.97 13.06
N THR A 427 -2.52 15.63 14.30
CA THR A 427 -2.44 14.26 14.80
C THR A 427 -3.59 13.88 15.74
N ASP A 428 -4.61 14.73 15.81
CA ASP A 428 -5.85 14.47 16.54
C ASP A 428 -6.97 14.16 15.54
N VAL A 429 -7.67 13.08 15.75
CA VAL A 429 -8.72 12.57 14.88
C VAL A 429 -10.01 12.37 15.66
N LEU A 430 -11.13 12.79 15.09
CA LEU A 430 -12.48 12.39 15.44
C LEU A 430 -13.28 12.21 14.16
N ILE A 431 -13.31 10.99 13.63
CA ILE A 431 -13.84 10.71 12.29
C ILE A 431 -14.89 9.62 12.31
N PRO A 432 -15.93 9.68 11.46
CA PRO A 432 -16.90 8.59 11.34
C PRO A 432 -16.24 7.26 10.94
N ALA A 433 -16.42 6.22 11.76
CA ALA A 433 -15.98 4.85 11.47
C ALA A 433 -17.06 4.13 10.64
N LEU A 434 -17.22 4.55 9.38
CA LEU A 434 -18.35 4.18 8.53
C LEU A 434 -18.43 2.68 8.22
N TRP A 435 -17.31 1.95 8.28
CA TRP A 435 -17.31 0.49 8.14
C TRP A 435 -18.04 -0.23 9.29
N MET A 436 -18.19 0.45 10.44
CA MET A 436 -18.99 -0.04 11.57
C MET A 436 -20.45 0.43 11.53
N GLY A 437 -20.79 1.33 10.63
CA GLY A 437 -22.11 1.95 10.50
C GLY A 437 -22.16 3.44 10.92
N PRO A 438 -23.28 4.10 10.65
CA PRO A 438 -23.41 5.56 10.77
C PRO A 438 -23.40 6.08 12.21
N GLY A 439 -23.54 5.19 13.20
CA GLY A 439 -23.57 5.52 14.64
C GLY A 439 -22.23 5.32 15.34
N SER A 440 -21.13 5.27 14.60
CA SER A 440 -19.79 5.01 15.15
C SER A 440 -18.79 6.07 14.73
N MET A 441 -17.97 6.55 15.65
CA MET A 441 -16.86 7.45 15.41
C MET A 441 -15.59 6.92 16.06
N LEU A 442 -14.45 7.22 15.44
CA LEU A 442 -13.11 6.90 15.92
C LEU A 442 -12.44 8.19 16.42
N ALA A 443 -12.03 8.23 17.67
CA ALA A 443 -11.16 9.26 18.23
C ALA A 443 -9.74 8.74 18.44
N TYR A 444 -8.73 9.52 18.09
CA TYR A 444 -7.33 9.18 18.30
C TYR A 444 -6.48 10.42 18.49
N SER A 445 -5.45 10.33 19.33
CA SER A 445 -4.41 11.36 19.44
C SER A 445 -3.02 10.73 19.55
N LYS A 446 -2.10 11.15 18.67
CA LYS A 446 -0.69 10.75 18.76
C LYS A 446 0.00 11.30 20.00
N LYS A 447 -0.33 12.53 20.38
CA LYS A 447 0.33 13.26 21.49
C LYS A 447 -0.43 13.21 22.79
N GLY A 448 -1.72 12.93 22.72
CA GLY A 448 -2.67 13.11 23.81
C GLY A 448 -3.13 14.56 23.98
N TYR A 449 -4.25 14.74 24.64
CA TYR A 449 -4.79 16.05 25.04
C TYR A 449 -5.70 15.92 26.26
N GLN A 450 -5.90 17.04 26.95
CA GLN A 450 -6.78 17.12 28.11
C GLN A 450 -8.00 17.97 27.75
N ASN A 451 -9.18 17.44 28.07
CA ASN A 451 -10.48 18.15 28.00
C ASN A 451 -10.68 18.96 26.68
N LYS A 452 -10.38 18.31 25.54
CA LYS A 452 -10.60 18.91 24.22
C LYS A 452 -12.07 18.75 23.81
N SER A 453 -12.73 19.87 23.54
CA SER A 453 -14.11 19.87 23.06
C SER A 453 -14.16 19.63 21.55
N TRP A 454 -14.92 18.64 21.13
CA TRP A 454 -15.17 18.33 19.74
C TRP A 454 -16.66 18.56 19.41
N THR A 455 -16.93 19.24 18.32
CA THR A 455 -18.27 19.29 17.74
C THR A 455 -18.51 18.02 16.92
N LEU A 456 -19.63 17.35 17.12
CA LEU A 456 -20.02 16.17 16.37
C LEU A 456 -20.70 16.54 15.04
N PRO A 457 -20.63 15.67 14.01
CA PRO A 457 -21.35 15.88 12.76
C PRO A 457 -22.87 16.04 12.96
N ALA A 458 -23.53 16.71 12.02
CA ALA A 458 -24.96 17.09 12.14
C ALA A 458 -25.92 15.92 12.40
N ASN A 459 -25.59 14.72 11.92
CA ASN A 459 -26.38 13.51 12.16
C ASN A 459 -26.31 12.99 13.63
N TRP A 460 -25.47 13.61 14.47
CA TRP A 460 -25.38 13.32 15.90
C TRP A 460 -26.06 14.36 16.80
N LYS A 461 -26.72 15.37 16.20
CA LYS A 461 -27.29 16.51 16.92
C LYS A 461 -28.29 16.10 18.01
N ASP A 462 -29.07 15.06 17.77
CA ASP A 462 -30.10 14.61 18.71
C ASP A 462 -29.64 13.49 19.64
N VAL A 463 -28.36 13.08 19.54
CA VAL A 463 -27.77 12.08 20.43
C VAL A 463 -27.47 12.71 21.78
N LYS A 464 -28.00 12.11 22.84
CA LYS A 464 -27.84 12.61 24.22
C LYS A 464 -26.77 11.88 25.02
N GLU A 465 -26.53 10.62 24.68
CA GLU A 465 -25.60 9.76 25.39
C GLU A 465 -24.89 8.82 24.41
N VAL A 466 -23.61 8.57 24.65
CA VAL A 466 -22.75 7.70 23.87
C VAL A 466 -22.00 6.71 24.75
N LYS A 467 -21.56 5.61 24.14
CA LYS A 467 -20.64 4.63 24.70
C LYS A 467 -19.23 4.94 24.22
N LEU A 468 -18.29 5.03 25.14
CA LEU A 468 -16.85 5.20 24.87
C LEU A 468 -16.12 3.92 25.23
N SER A 469 -15.43 3.32 24.27
CA SER A 469 -14.59 2.14 24.50
C SER A 469 -13.17 2.41 24.04
N ARG A 470 -12.18 2.14 24.90
CA ARG A 470 -10.76 2.15 24.51
C ARG A 470 -10.47 0.94 23.66
N ILE A 471 -9.68 1.15 22.61
CA ILE A 471 -9.38 0.12 21.63
C ILE A 471 -7.91 -0.28 21.73
N SER A 472 -7.68 -1.59 21.76
CA SER A 472 -6.35 -2.20 21.76
C SER A 472 -6.31 -3.40 20.84
N THR A 473 -5.15 -4.05 20.74
CA THR A 473 -4.98 -5.32 20.02
C THR A 473 -5.76 -6.48 20.66
N GLU A 474 -6.26 -6.31 21.88
CA GLU A 474 -7.09 -7.29 22.60
C GLU A 474 -8.59 -6.97 22.50
N GLY A 475 -8.93 -5.93 21.75
CA GLY A 475 -10.32 -5.52 21.50
C GLY A 475 -10.75 -4.27 22.25
N LYS A 476 -12.08 -4.18 22.44
CA LYS A 476 -12.75 -3.05 23.11
C LYS A 476 -12.72 -3.22 24.63
N SER A 477 -12.42 -2.14 25.34
CA SER A 477 -12.64 -2.11 26.80
C SER A 477 -14.15 -2.12 27.14
N THR A 478 -14.48 -2.37 28.39
CA THR A 478 -15.82 -2.08 28.91
C THR A 478 -16.19 -0.63 28.60
N PRO A 479 -17.38 -0.37 28.04
CA PRO A 479 -17.77 0.97 27.66
C PRO A 479 -18.06 1.86 28.87
N GLU A 480 -17.62 3.10 28.77
CA GLU A 480 -18.02 4.19 29.65
C GLU A 480 -19.16 4.96 29.01
N MET A 481 -20.22 5.29 29.76
CA MET A 481 -21.30 6.12 29.29
C MET A 481 -20.94 7.60 29.43
N ARG A 482 -21.20 8.38 28.39
CA ARG A 482 -20.92 9.81 28.35
C ARG A 482 -22.11 10.58 27.81
N GLU A 483 -22.57 11.58 28.58
CA GLU A 483 -23.57 12.54 28.11
C GLU A 483 -22.96 13.52 27.10
N LEU A 484 -23.77 13.93 26.14
CA LEU A 484 -23.45 14.95 25.16
C LEU A 484 -24.20 16.23 25.47
N SER A 485 -23.52 17.37 25.30
CA SER A 485 -24.13 18.68 25.43
C SER A 485 -24.04 19.45 24.11
N ASP A 486 -25.18 19.88 23.59
CA ASP A 486 -25.28 20.71 22.39
C ASP A 486 -24.51 20.16 21.16
N GLY A 487 -24.55 18.83 20.97
CA GLY A 487 -23.84 18.17 19.89
C GLY A 487 -22.31 18.20 20.03
N LYS A 488 -21.82 18.37 21.26
CA LYS A 488 -20.37 18.37 21.56
C LYS A 488 -20.02 17.24 22.51
N ILE A 489 -18.76 16.81 22.43
CA ILE A 489 -18.16 15.85 23.34
C ILE A 489 -16.81 16.36 23.81
N ASP A 490 -16.60 16.37 25.12
CA ASP A 490 -15.31 16.66 25.73
C ASP A 490 -14.54 15.38 25.96
N LEU A 491 -13.37 15.27 25.36
CA LEU A 491 -12.52 14.09 25.43
C LEU A 491 -11.17 14.41 26.06
N THR A 492 -10.68 13.47 26.83
CA THR A 492 -9.30 13.40 27.29
C THR A 492 -8.69 12.12 26.75
N LEU A 493 -7.65 12.22 25.95
CA LEU A 493 -6.92 11.11 25.38
C LEU A 493 -5.47 11.12 25.87
N ALA A 494 -4.98 9.97 26.30
CA ALA A 494 -3.57 9.77 26.53
C ALA A 494 -2.79 9.76 25.20
N LYS A 495 -1.47 9.81 25.29
CA LYS A 495 -0.60 9.62 24.13
C LYS A 495 -0.86 8.28 23.46
N ASP A 496 -1.04 8.28 22.14
CA ASP A 496 -1.30 7.10 21.31
C ASP A 496 -2.56 6.31 21.75
N GLU A 497 -3.55 7.00 22.27
CA GLU A 497 -4.83 6.41 22.67
C GLU A 497 -5.86 6.50 21.56
N MET A 498 -6.61 5.42 21.39
CA MET A 498 -7.71 5.28 20.43
C MET A 498 -8.99 4.90 21.18
N ILE A 499 -10.06 5.62 20.90
CA ILE A 499 -11.40 5.41 21.48
C ILE A 499 -12.42 5.25 20.36
N LEU A 500 -13.28 4.24 20.49
CA LEU A 500 -14.51 4.13 19.72
C LEU A 500 -15.63 4.83 20.48
N ILE A 501 -16.40 5.64 19.77
CA ILE A 501 -17.59 6.33 20.24
C ILE A 501 -18.78 5.76 19.49
N GLU A 502 -19.72 5.16 20.21
CA GLU A 502 -20.91 4.55 19.63
C GLU A 502 -22.17 5.23 20.17
N ASN A 503 -23.09 5.57 19.26
CA ASN A 503 -24.41 6.07 19.63
C ASN A 503 -25.16 4.95 20.38
N LYS A 504 -25.78 5.31 21.49
CA LYS A 504 -26.70 4.42 22.18
C LYS A 504 -27.99 4.38 21.35
N LYS A 505 -28.18 3.33 20.57
CA LYS A 505 -29.48 2.98 20.01
C LYS A 505 -30.19 2.00 20.92
#